data_957eb696cdcd9123ebe88a15c37f5000
#
_entry.id   957eb696cdcd9123ebe88a15c37f5000
#
_cell.length_a   1.000
_cell.length_b   1.000
_cell.length_c   1.000
_cell.angle_alpha   90.00
_cell.angle_beta   90.00
_cell.angle_gamma   90.00
#
_symmetry.space_group_name_H-M   'P 1'
#
loop_
_entity.id
_entity.type
_entity.pdbx_description
1 polymer ?
#
loop_
_entity_poly.entity_id
_entity_poly.type
_entity_poly.pdbx_seq_one_letter_code
_entity_poly.pdbx_strand_id
1 'polypeptide(L)'
;MRVTAAVLHQTRTPFQVESVELAPPGAGEVLVRMEAAGVCHSDWHVATGDSKMPLPVVAGHEGAGIVEAVGESVTRVRKGQRVILCWAPHCGTCYHCTHDRKCLCPAFTAKRWAGVMMDGSPRLALVDGTPVYHFCSVACFADHAVVHESSCIAVSDDVDPAVGALVGCAVTTGVGAVVRTAKVPAGASVAVFGVGGVGLCIVMGARLAGATTIIAIDPEESRLAMARRFGATHCIKAGGDGGIVNDQIKADTRGLGVDYAFEAVGLPAVQEQSLGSVRAGGTVVLAGLSPMGSSTNLPGAILTRREITVMGSYYGSADPDRDFPLYIDWHRRGDLPIDQLITARYPLSRINEAYDDMLKGRIARGAIVW
;
A
#
# COMPACT_ATOMS: atom_id res chain seq x y z
N MET A 1 -26.55 5.06 11.33
CA MET A 1 -26.31 4.07 12.43
C MET A 1 -25.12 4.50 13.25
N ARG A 2 -25.02 4.07 14.50
CA ARG A 2 -23.82 4.29 15.30
C ARG A 2 -22.80 3.20 15.07
N VAL A 3 -21.54 3.58 14.91
CA VAL A 3 -20.42 2.68 14.69
C VAL A 3 -19.23 3.10 15.57
N THR A 4 -18.35 2.16 15.88
CA THR A 4 -17.11 2.46 16.60
C THR A 4 -16.00 2.71 15.59
N ALA A 5 -15.29 3.84 15.70
CA ALA A 5 -14.23 4.21 14.78
C ALA A 5 -13.02 4.79 15.52
N ALA A 6 -11.84 4.66 14.93
CA ALA A 6 -10.64 5.35 15.37
C ALA A 6 -10.53 6.67 14.62
N VAL A 7 -10.83 7.76 15.33
CA VAL A 7 -10.86 9.13 14.79
C VAL A 7 -9.55 9.85 15.09
N LEU A 8 -8.97 10.48 14.10
CA LEU A 8 -7.88 11.45 14.28
C LEU A 8 -8.46 12.85 14.27
N HIS A 9 -8.49 13.51 15.45
CA HIS A 9 -9.00 14.88 15.59
C HIS A 9 -7.99 15.95 15.19
N GLN A 10 -6.72 15.69 15.47
CA GLN A 10 -5.62 16.62 15.19
C GLN A 10 -4.37 15.84 14.80
N THR A 11 -3.53 16.44 13.95
CA THR A 11 -2.22 15.84 13.66
C THR A 11 -1.34 15.77 14.91
N ARG A 12 -0.49 14.75 14.98
CA ARG A 12 0.44 14.50 16.09
C ARG A 12 -0.25 14.19 17.42
N THR A 13 -1.49 13.73 17.37
CA THR A 13 -2.21 13.18 18.52
C THR A 13 -2.55 11.71 18.30
N PRO A 14 -2.77 10.91 19.35
CA PRO A 14 -3.25 9.55 19.19
C PRO A 14 -4.63 9.49 18.53
N PHE A 15 -4.91 8.40 17.84
CA PHE A 15 -6.27 8.06 17.40
C PHE A 15 -7.16 7.88 18.63
N GLN A 16 -8.38 8.42 18.58
CA GLN A 16 -9.40 8.23 19.61
C GLN A 16 -10.42 7.21 19.12
N VAL A 17 -10.60 6.13 19.86
CA VAL A 17 -11.61 5.12 19.54
C VAL A 17 -12.91 5.53 20.22
N GLU A 18 -13.87 5.93 19.41
CA GLU A 18 -15.13 6.52 19.86
C GLU A 18 -16.32 6.15 18.97
N SER A 19 -17.52 6.48 19.42
CA SER A 19 -18.74 6.27 18.66
C SER A 19 -18.98 7.43 17.69
N VAL A 20 -19.22 7.12 16.43
CA VAL A 20 -19.56 8.07 15.37
C VAL A 20 -20.86 7.65 14.67
N GLU A 21 -21.54 8.60 14.06
CA GLU A 21 -22.72 8.34 13.23
C GLU A 21 -22.24 8.01 11.78
N LEU A 22 -22.72 6.89 11.24
CA LEU A 22 -22.50 6.51 9.85
C LEU A 22 -23.82 6.60 9.08
N ALA A 23 -23.84 7.39 8.02
CA ALA A 23 -24.99 7.50 7.11
C ALA A 23 -25.17 6.19 6.32
N PRO A 24 -26.38 5.87 5.88
CA PRO A 24 -26.62 4.74 4.97
C PRO A 24 -25.89 4.97 3.63
N PRO A 25 -25.60 3.88 2.87
CA PRO A 25 -24.97 4.01 1.55
C PRO A 25 -25.92 4.73 0.58
N GLY A 26 -25.38 5.73 -0.12
CA GLY A 26 -26.04 6.42 -1.22
C GLY A 26 -26.00 5.63 -2.54
N ALA A 27 -26.43 6.26 -3.64
CA ALA A 27 -26.39 5.64 -4.96
C ALA A 27 -24.94 5.30 -5.37
N GLY A 28 -24.70 4.06 -5.81
CA GLY A 28 -23.37 3.54 -6.16
C GLY A 28 -22.46 3.26 -4.97
N GLU A 29 -22.99 3.29 -3.73
CA GLU A 29 -22.22 3.06 -2.51
C GLU A 29 -22.62 1.74 -1.83
N VAL A 30 -21.70 1.23 -1.04
CA VAL A 30 -21.79 -0.08 -0.38
C VAL A 30 -21.45 0.10 1.09
N LEU A 31 -22.30 -0.41 1.98
CA LEU A 31 -21.99 -0.56 3.40
C LEU A 31 -21.26 -1.89 3.62
N VAL A 32 -20.08 -1.84 4.16
CA VAL A 32 -19.25 -3.01 4.46
C VAL A 32 -19.03 -3.10 5.96
N ARG A 33 -19.39 -4.24 6.56
CA ARG A 33 -18.99 -4.61 7.91
C ARG A 33 -17.55 -5.10 7.86
N MET A 34 -16.68 -4.43 8.58
CA MET A 34 -15.25 -4.73 8.55
C MET A 34 -14.94 -6.02 9.32
N GLU A 35 -14.01 -6.81 8.81
CA GLU A 35 -13.48 -7.99 9.48
C GLU A 35 -11.97 -7.84 9.73
N ALA A 36 -11.27 -7.11 8.86
CA ALA A 36 -9.88 -6.75 9.07
C ALA A 36 -9.50 -5.44 8.39
N ALA A 37 -8.50 -4.74 8.96
CA ALA A 37 -7.85 -3.59 8.34
C ALA A 37 -6.34 -3.63 8.60
N GLY A 38 -5.53 -3.38 7.56
CA GLY A 38 -4.07 -3.34 7.65
C GLY A 38 -3.56 -2.04 8.28
N VAL A 39 -2.49 -2.13 9.05
CA VAL A 39 -1.78 -0.98 9.64
C VAL A 39 -0.67 -0.56 8.69
N CYS A 40 -0.72 0.67 8.16
CA CYS A 40 0.16 1.15 7.11
C CYS A 40 0.78 2.51 7.44
N HIS A 41 1.99 2.77 6.93
CA HIS A 41 2.65 4.09 7.06
C HIS A 41 1.85 5.23 6.39
N SER A 42 1.05 4.94 5.36
CA SER A 42 0.25 5.98 4.70
C SER A 42 -0.77 6.62 5.65
N ASP A 43 -1.37 5.85 6.55
CA ASP A 43 -2.24 6.38 7.61
C ASP A 43 -1.43 7.17 8.64
N TRP A 44 -0.22 6.71 8.96
CA TRP A 44 0.68 7.42 9.86
C TRP A 44 1.11 8.78 9.30
N HIS A 45 1.33 8.89 7.99
CA HIS A 45 1.60 10.18 7.34
C HIS A 45 0.45 11.18 7.50
N VAL A 46 -0.80 10.72 7.61
CA VAL A 46 -1.94 11.58 7.98
C VAL A 46 -1.83 11.98 9.45
N ALA A 47 -1.52 11.02 10.32
CA ALA A 47 -1.40 11.28 11.75
C ALA A 47 -0.25 12.25 12.08
N THR A 48 0.86 12.23 11.36
CA THR A 48 1.98 13.18 11.50
C THR A 48 1.74 14.52 10.82
N GLY A 49 0.83 14.57 9.83
CA GLY A 49 0.59 15.75 8.99
C GLY A 49 1.47 15.85 7.75
N ASP A 50 2.26 14.80 7.45
CA ASP A 50 3.06 14.70 6.22
C ASP A 50 2.17 14.56 4.98
N SER A 51 1.01 13.92 5.13
CA SER A 51 -0.08 13.89 4.17
C SER A 51 -1.23 14.77 4.67
N LYS A 52 -1.58 15.79 3.90
CA LYS A 52 -2.65 16.74 4.28
C LYS A 52 -4.02 16.13 4.01
N MET A 53 -4.82 16.01 5.06
CA MET A 53 -6.24 15.64 5.01
C MET A 53 -7.05 16.61 5.84
N PRO A 54 -8.33 16.86 5.50
CA PRO A 54 -9.24 17.54 6.39
C PRO A 54 -9.46 16.70 7.66
N LEU A 55 -9.64 17.38 8.79
CA LEU A 55 -9.83 16.78 10.12
C LEU A 55 -11.17 17.23 10.71
N PRO A 56 -11.80 16.42 11.58
CA PRO A 56 -11.40 15.07 12.00
C PRO A 56 -11.53 14.05 10.86
N VAL A 57 -10.75 12.95 10.93
CA VAL A 57 -10.74 11.92 9.89
C VAL A 57 -10.72 10.52 10.50
N VAL A 58 -11.44 9.58 9.89
CA VAL A 58 -11.23 8.15 10.10
C VAL A 58 -10.23 7.67 9.07
N ALA A 59 -9.10 7.15 9.54
CA ALA A 59 -8.06 6.58 8.70
C ALA A 59 -8.36 5.11 8.35
N GLY A 60 -7.36 4.40 7.82
CA GLY A 60 -7.49 3.03 7.32
C GLY A 60 -7.89 2.98 5.86
N HIS A 61 -7.04 2.35 5.05
CA HIS A 61 -7.25 2.21 3.60
C HIS A 61 -7.00 0.78 3.10
N GLU A 62 -6.56 -0.11 3.97
CA GLU A 62 -6.37 -1.53 3.70
C GLU A 62 -7.49 -2.32 4.38
N GLY A 63 -8.61 -2.55 3.73
CA GLY A 63 -9.78 -3.15 4.37
C GLY A 63 -10.24 -4.45 3.71
N ALA A 64 -10.82 -5.34 4.52
CA ALA A 64 -11.60 -6.49 4.06
C ALA A 64 -12.80 -6.71 4.99
N GLY A 65 -13.92 -7.13 4.43
CA GLY A 65 -15.14 -7.33 5.20
C GLY A 65 -16.28 -7.93 4.37
N ILE A 66 -17.48 -7.86 4.92
CA ILE A 66 -18.69 -8.41 4.31
C ILE A 66 -19.63 -7.27 3.91
N VAL A 67 -20.14 -7.31 2.69
CA VAL A 67 -21.18 -6.39 2.22
C VAL A 67 -22.44 -6.59 3.05
N GLU A 68 -22.87 -5.57 3.75
CA GLU A 68 -24.06 -5.61 4.61
C GLU A 68 -25.29 -4.98 3.95
N ALA A 69 -25.07 -3.88 3.21
CA ALA A 69 -26.11 -3.24 2.41
C ALA A 69 -25.49 -2.60 1.16
N VAL A 70 -26.32 -2.41 0.16
CA VAL A 70 -25.96 -1.72 -1.09
C VAL A 70 -26.95 -0.58 -1.35
N GLY A 71 -26.43 0.54 -1.84
CA GLY A 71 -27.25 1.67 -2.30
C GLY A 71 -27.88 1.41 -3.68
N GLU A 72 -28.64 2.38 -4.15
CA GLU A 72 -29.23 2.33 -5.48
C GLU A 72 -28.13 2.24 -6.56
N SER A 73 -28.44 1.58 -7.67
CA SER A 73 -27.58 1.42 -8.84
C SER A 73 -26.28 0.62 -8.62
N VAL A 74 -26.06 0.03 -7.45
CA VAL A 74 -24.93 -0.89 -7.21
C VAL A 74 -25.15 -2.19 -7.98
N THR A 75 -24.15 -2.56 -8.79
CA THR A 75 -24.22 -3.75 -9.66
C THR A 75 -23.05 -4.71 -9.45
N ARG A 76 -21.95 -4.24 -8.84
CA ARG A 76 -20.70 -4.99 -8.75
C ARG A 76 -20.69 -6.02 -7.63
N VAL A 77 -21.42 -5.77 -6.57
CA VAL A 77 -21.48 -6.63 -5.37
C VAL A 77 -22.89 -6.71 -4.81
N ARG A 78 -23.14 -7.70 -3.97
CA ARG A 78 -24.42 -7.91 -3.28
C ARG A 78 -24.22 -8.22 -1.81
N LYS A 79 -25.25 -8.01 -1.01
CA LYS A 79 -25.26 -8.36 0.43
C LYS A 79 -24.77 -9.79 0.67
N GLY A 80 -23.93 -9.95 1.68
CA GLY A 80 -23.32 -11.21 2.12
C GLY A 80 -22.02 -11.58 1.41
N GLN A 81 -21.59 -10.87 0.37
CA GLN A 81 -20.32 -11.14 -0.29
C GLN A 81 -19.16 -10.62 0.55
N ARG A 82 -18.09 -11.40 0.61
CA ARG A 82 -16.78 -10.94 1.12
C ARG A 82 -16.09 -10.08 0.07
N VAL A 83 -15.53 -8.96 0.52
CA VAL A 83 -14.83 -8.00 -0.35
C VAL A 83 -13.50 -7.59 0.26
N ILE A 84 -12.53 -7.33 -0.62
CA ILE A 84 -11.33 -6.57 -0.33
C ILE A 84 -11.55 -5.14 -0.81
N LEU A 85 -11.16 -4.15 -0.01
CA LEU A 85 -11.35 -2.75 -0.34
C LEU A 85 -10.16 -2.20 -1.11
N CYS A 86 -10.45 -1.57 -2.25
CA CYS A 86 -9.51 -0.82 -3.05
C CYS A 86 -9.58 0.67 -2.67
N TRP A 87 -8.48 1.25 -2.24
CA TRP A 87 -8.42 2.67 -1.87
C TRP A 87 -8.32 3.63 -3.08
N ALA A 88 -8.23 3.09 -4.30
CA ALA A 88 -8.21 3.85 -5.54
C ALA A 88 -9.43 3.50 -6.41
N PRO A 89 -10.65 3.91 -6.01
CA PRO A 89 -11.86 3.69 -6.80
C PRO A 89 -11.73 4.32 -8.19
N HIS A 90 -12.47 3.79 -9.17
CA HIS A 90 -12.34 4.17 -10.56
C HIS A 90 -13.69 4.23 -11.28
N CYS A 91 -13.80 5.08 -12.31
CA CYS A 91 -15.05 5.28 -13.05
C CYS A 91 -15.26 4.26 -14.19
N GLY A 92 -14.24 3.52 -14.58
CA GLY A 92 -14.29 2.53 -15.67
C GLY A 92 -14.25 3.10 -17.10
N THR A 93 -14.51 4.39 -17.31
CA THR A 93 -14.74 4.99 -18.65
C THR A 93 -13.72 6.05 -19.10
N CYS A 94 -12.95 6.64 -18.17
CA CYS A 94 -11.96 7.65 -18.54
C CYS A 94 -10.72 7.04 -19.22
N TYR A 95 -9.89 7.91 -19.83
CA TYR A 95 -8.66 7.50 -20.50
C TYR A 95 -7.83 6.52 -19.67
N HIS A 96 -7.56 6.84 -18.40
CA HIS A 96 -6.75 5.98 -17.53
C HIS A 96 -7.39 4.61 -17.27
N CYS A 97 -8.71 4.57 -17.07
CA CYS A 97 -9.44 3.32 -16.84
C CYS A 97 -9.43 2.39 -18.05
N THR A 98 -9.54 2.96 -19.26
CA THR A 98 -9.56 2.20 -20.52
C THR A 98 -8.17 1.84 -21.05
N HIS A 99 -7.10 2.40 -20.43
CA HIS A 99 -5.69 2.14 -20.79
C HIS A 99 -4.90 1.46 -19.69
N ASP A 100 -5.55 0.60 -18.91
CA ASP A 100 -4.93 -0.26 -17.88
C ASP A 100 -4.19 0.53 -16.77
N ARG A 101 -4.76 1.71 -16.37
CA ARG A 101 -4.25 2.63 -15.35
C ARG A 101 -5.35 3.08 -14.40
N LYS A 102 -6.23 2.16 -13.96
CA LYS A 102 -7.40 2.46 -13.12
C LYS A 102 -7.03 3.24 -11.85
N CYS A 103 -5.88 2.93 -11.24
CA CYS A 103 -5.37 3.63 -10.04
C CYS A 103 -5.11 5.13 -10.24
N LEU A 104 -5.01 5.60 -11.49
CA LEU A 104 -4.83 7.01 -11.85
C LEU A 104 -6.13 7.71 -12.27
N CYS A 105 -7.30 7.12 -12.00
CA CYS A 105 -8.59 7.69 -12.38
C CYS A 105 -8.81 9.08 -11.79
N PRO A 106 -8.91 10.16 -12.61
CA PRO A 106 -9.03 11.52 -12.10
C PRO A 106 -10.39 11.82 -11.47
N ALA A 107 -11.45 11.08 -11.86
CA ALA A 107 -12.80 11.29 -11.32
C ALA A 107 -12.86 11.13 -9.79
N PHE A 108 -12.04 10.24 -9.24
CA PHE A 108 -12.01 9.97 -7.80
C PHE A 108 -10.86 10.67 -7.07
N THR A 109 -9.81 11.10 -7.77
CA THR A 109 -8.59 11.61 -7.11
C THR A 109 -8.88 12.83 -6.22
N ALA A 110 -9.62 13.82 -6.72
CA ALA A 110 -9.94 15.02 -5.96
C ALA A 110 -10.82 14.71 -4.74
N LYS A 111 -11.84 13.87 -4.90
CA LYS A 111 -12.77 13.48 -3.83
C LYS A 111 -12.07 12.67 -2.74
N ARG A 112 -11.19 11.75 -3.13
CA ARG A 112 -10.37 10.95 -2.22
C ARG A 112 -9.50 11.79 -1.30
N TRP A 113 -8.82 12.81 -1.83
CA TRP A 113 -7.99 13.71 -1.03
C TRP A 113 -8.79 14.79 -0.28
N ALA A 114 -10.01 15.09 -0.73
CA ALA A 114 -10.95 15.89 0.05
C ALA A 114 -11.62 15.09 1.19
N GLY A 115 -11.45 13.78 1.24
CA GLY A 115 -12.03 12.92 2.27
C GLY A 115 -13.54 12.75 2.20
N VAL A 116 -14.11 12.84 0.99
CA VAL A 116 -15.57 12.82 0.77
C VAL A 116 -15.96 11.80 -0.31
N MET A 117 -17.23 11.45 -0.35
CA MET A 117 -17.80 10.61 -1.40
C MET A 117 -18.01 11.40 -2.70
N MET A 118 -18.55 10.75 -3.73
CA MET A 118 -18.67 11.35 -5.07
C MET A 118 -19.60 12.57 -5.11
N ASP A 119 -20.61 12.63 -4.24
CA ASP A 119 -21.50 13.77 -4.08
C ASP A 119 -20.86 14.98 -3.36
N GLY A 120 -19.66 14.80 -2.81
CA GLY A 120 -18.93 15.85 -2.09
C GLY A 120 -19.22 15.91 -0.59
N SER A 121 -19.92 14.93 -0.03
CA SER A 121 -20.19 14.84 1.41
C SER A 121 -19.51 13.62 2.05
N PRO A 122 -19.09 13.70 3.32
CA PRO A 122 -18.68 12.53 4.07
C PRO A 122 -19.91 11.70 4.50
N ARG A 123 -19.68 10.43 4.86
CA ARG A 123 -20.72 9.55 5.42
C ARG A 123 -20.60 9.40 6.93
N LEU A 124 -19.57 9.97 7.53
CA LEU A 124 -19.31 9.93 8.96
C LEU A 124 -19.53 11.31 9.59
N ALA A 125 -20.03 11.31 10.82
CA ALA A 125 -20.13 12.50 11.65
C ALA A 125 -19.90 12.13 13.12
N LEU A 126 -19.38 13.06 13.91
CA LEU A 126 -19.38 12.96 15.38
C LEU A 126 -20.84 13.02 15.89
N VAL A 127 -21.03 12.64 17.15
CA VAL A 127 -22.38 12.62 17.76
C VAL A 127 -23.01 14.03 17.83
N ASP A 128 -22.21 15.08 17.82
CA ASP A 128 -22.67 16.49 17.76
C ASP A 128 -22.98 16.98 16.33
N GLY A 129 -22.83 16.11 15.33
CA GLY A 129 -23.08 16.43 13.93
C GLY A 129 -21.87 16.99 13.17
N THR A 130 -20.70 17.14 13.80
CA THR A 130 -19.47 17.56 13.13
C THR A 130 -19.07 16.55 12.06
N PRO A 131 -18.88 16.94 10.79
CA PRO A 131 -18.47 16.02 9.73
C PRO A 131 -17.12 15.35 10.04
N VAL A 132 -17.00 14.05 9.78
CA VAL A 132 -15.76 13.29 9.89
C VAL A 132 -15.40 12.77 8.49
N TYR A 133 -14.18 13.04 8.06
CA TYR A 133 -13.72 12.74 6.71
C TYR A 133 -13.21 11.31 6.56
N HIS A 134 -13.14 10.85 5.31
CA HIS A 134 -12.73 9.50 4.96
C HIS A 134 -11.31 9.49 4.38
N PHE A 135 -10.37 8.81 5.01
CA PHE A 135 -9.08 8.61 4.36
C PHE A 135 -9.21 7.66 3.17
N CYS A 136 -8.70 8.09 2.02
CA CYS A 136 -8.67 7.33 0.76
C CYS A 136 -10.05 6.81 0.30
N SER A 137 -11.16 7.49 0.65
CA SER A 137 -12.53 7.04 0.35
C SER A 137 -12.86 5.65 0.90
N VAL A 138 -12.14 5.18 1.92
CA VAL A 138 -12.32 3.85 2.55
C VAL A 138 -12.64 4.00 4.02
N ALA A 139 -11.79 4.69 4.80
CA ALA A 139 -12.01 4.93 6.24
C ALA A 139 -12.27 3.63 7.03
N CYS A 140 -11.45 2.59 6.84
CA CYS A 140 -11.73 1.26 7.37
C CYS A 140 -11.24 1.03 8.81
N PHE A 141 -10.75 2.04 9.53
CA PHE A 141 -10.54 1.92 10.98
C PHE A 141 -11.85 2.21 11.73
N ALA A 142 -12.88 1.50 11.34
CA ALA A 142 -14.20 1.49 11.94
C ALA A 142 -14.81 0.09 11.80
N ASP A 143 -15.80 -0.26 12.63
CA ASP A 143 -16.47 -1.54 12.51
C ASP A 143 -17.33 -1.65 11.22
N HIS A 144 -17.68 -0.50 10.61
CA HIS A 144 -18.34 -0.41 9.31
C HIS A 144 -17.79 0.75 8.50
N ALA A 145 -17.76 0.57 7.18
CA ALA A 145 -17.37 1.61 6.21
C ALA A 145 -18.40 1.71 5.08
N VAL A 146 -18.66 2.93 4.63
CA VAL A 146 -19.40 3.17 3.38
C VAL A 146 -18.38 3.57 2.31
N VAL A 147 -18.36 2.81 1.22
CA VAL A 147 -17.40 2.98 0.13
C VAL A 147 -18.12 2.97 -1.23
N HIS A 148 -17.47 3.49 -2.27
CA HIS A 148 -17.99 3.35 -3.63
C HIS A 148 -17.91 1.90 -4.11
N GLU A 149 -18.86 1.42 -4.92
CA GLU A 149 -18.90 0.02 -5.39
C GLU A 149 -17.61 -0.40 -6.11
N SER A 150 -16.91 0.51 -6.82
CA SER A 150 -15.63 0.19 -7.48
C SER A 150 -14.46 0.01 -6.49
N SER A 151 -14.64 0.35 -5.22
CA SER A 151 -13.71 -0.03 -4.15
C SER A 151 -13.91 -1.47 -3.68
N CYS A 152 -15.04 -2.11 -3.99
CA CYS A 152 -15.37 -3.45 -3.51
C CYS A 152 -14.97 -4.51 -4.53
N ILE A 153 -13.94 -5.28 -4.22
CA ILE A 153 -13.51 -6.43 -5.06
C ILE A 153 -13.94 -7.71 -4.37
N ALA A 154 -14.94 -8.38 -4.95
CA ALA A 154 -15.48 -9.63 -4.40
C ALA A 154 -14.42 -10.74 -4.41
N VAL A 155 -14.32 -11.46 -3.31
CA VAL A 155 -13.46 -12.64 -3.16
C VAL A 155 -14.26 -13.76 -2.51
N SER A 156 -13.72 -14.98 -2.54
CA SER A 156 -14.38 -16.13 -1.92
C SER A 156 -14.30 -16.08 -0.38
N ASP A 157 -15.25 -16.74 0.27
CA ASP A 157 -15.43 -16.67 1.73
C ASP A 157 -14.32 -17.33 2.55
N ASP A 158 -13.49 -18.16 1.93
CA ASP A 158 -12.34 -18.84 2.56
C ASP A 158 -11.08 -17.94 2.71
N VAL A 159 -11.09 -16.73 2.12
CA VAL A 159 -9.97 -15.77 2.27
C VAL A 159 -9.92 -15.25 3.71
N ASP A 160 -8.77 -15.42 4.39
CA ASP A 160 -8.53 -14.75 5.67
C ASP A 160 -8.66 -13.22 5.48
N PRO A 161 -9.56 -12.55 6.23
CA PRO A 161 -9.78 -11.12 6.08
C PRO A 161 -8.52 -10.28 6.23
N ALA A 162 -7.59 -10.65 7.11
CA ALA A 162 -6.35 -9.90 7.29
C ALA A 162 -5.41 -10.07 6.08
N VAL A 163 -5.38 -11.25 5.44
CA VAL A 163 -4.70 -11.45 4.15
C VAL A 163 -5.33 -10.56 3.09
N GLY A 164 -6.67 -10.56 3.00
CA GLY A 164 -7.42 -9.70 2.09
C GLY A 164 -7.10 -8.22 2.29
N ALA A 165 -7.09 -7.75 3.52
CA ALA A 165 -6.77 -6.36 3.86
C ALA A 165 -5.39 -5.95 3.31
N LEU A 166 -4.34 -6.79 3.49
CA LEU A 166 -3.01 -6.50 2.97
C LEU A 166 -2.95 -6.48 1.44
N VAL A 167 -3.77 -7.29 0.77
CA VAL A 167 -3.91 -7.23 -0.71
C VAL A 167 -4.44 -5.86 -1.13
N GLY A 168 -5.31 -5.24 -0.34
CA GLY A 168 -5.86 -3.91 -0.58
C GLY A 168 -4.82 -2.78 -0.74
N CYS A 169 -3.59 -2.93 -0.24
CA CYS A 169 -2.54 -1.92 -0.45
C CYS A 169 -1.13 -2.51 -0.57
N ALA A 170 -0.55 -3.04 0.52
CA ALA A 170 0.88 -3.36 0.56
C ALA A 170 1.28 -4.39 -0.48
N VAL A 171 0.51 -5.48 -0.60
CA VAL A 171 0.78 -6.56 -1.59
C VAL A 171 0.65 -6.00 -2.99
N THR A 172 -0.45 -5.32 -3.28
CA THR A 172 -0.71 -4.71 -4.59
C THR A 172 0.36 -3.70 -4.96
N THR A 173 0.78 -2.83 -4.04
CA THR A 173 1.84 -1.85 -4.28
C THR A 173 3.17 -2.52 -4.56
N GLY A 174 3.60 -3.47 -3.74
CA GLY A 174 4.92 -4.07 -3.84
C GLY A 174 5.02 -5.12 -4.96
N VAL A 175 4.13 -6.11 -4.98
CA VAL A 175 4.11 -7.12 -6.05
C VAL A 175 3.82 -6.47 -7.40
N GLY A 176 2.86 -5.54 -7.45
CA GLY A 176 2.51 -4.81 -8.66
C GLY A 176 3.66 -3.96 -9.21
N ALA A 177 4.48 -3.34 -8.35
CA ALA A 177 5.68 -2.61 -8.79
C ALA A 177 6.60 -3.51 -9.62
N VAL A 178 6.74 -4.77 -9.23
CA VAL A 178 7.57 -5.75 -9.94
C VAL A 178 6.90 -6.27 -11.21
N VAL A 179 5.67 -6.81 -11.07
CA VAL A 179 5.04 -7.58 -12.17
C VAL A 179 4.25 -6.72 -13.16
N ARG A 180 3.81 -5.52 -12.73
CA ARG A 180 2.98 -4.61 -13.56
C ARG A 180 3.73 -3.36 -13.99
N THR A 181 4.39 -2.66 -13.06
CA THR A 181 5.11 -1.43 -13.37
C THR A 181 6.40 -1.75 -14.12
N ALA A 182 7.33 -2.45 -13.48
CA ALA A 182 8.65 -2.76 -14.03
C ALA A 182 8.64 -3.94 -14.99
N LYS A 183 7.71 -4.88 -14.84
CA LYS A 183 7.62 -6.12 -15.64
C LYS A 183 8.95 -6.89 -15.63
N VAL A 184 9.49 -7.09 -14.44
CA VAL A 184 10.79 -7.73 -14.21
C VAL A 184 10.81 -9.10 -14.87
N PRO A 185 11.75 -9.40 -15.78
CA PRO A 185 11.85 -10.69 -16.42
C PRO A 185 12.52 -11.74 -15.53
N ALA A 186 12.28 -13.02 -15.79
CA ALA A 186 13.01 -14.10 -15.15
C ALA A 186 14.52 -13.98 -15.39
N GLY A 187 15.33 -14.32 -14.39
CA GLY A 187 16.78 -14.23 -14.44
C GLY A 187 17.36 -12.86 -14.07
N ALA A 188 16.51 -11.83 -13.89
CA ALA A 188 16.96 -10.49 -13.54
C ALA A 188 17.60 -10.42 -12.13
N SER A 189 18.45 -9.41 -11.94
CA SER A 189 18.96 -8.98 -10.64
C SER A 189 18.18 -7.76 -10.13
N VAL A 190 17.78 -7.80 -8.85
CA VAL A 190 16.92 -6.80 -8.21
C VAL A 190 17.51 -6.32 -6.90
N ALA A 191 17.55 -5.00 -6.67
CA ALA A 191 17.85 -4.40 -5.38
C ALA A 191 16.59 -3.74 -4.81
N VAL A 192 16.33 -3.91 -3.51
CA VAL A 192 15.16 -3.35 -2.81
C VAL A 192 15.64 -2.50 -1.65
N PHE A 193 15.52 -1.19 -1.78
CA PHE A 193 15.86 -0.20 -0.77
C PHE A 193 14.67 0.03 0.15
N GLY A 194 14.83 -0.38 1.42
CA GLY A 194 13.76 -0.42 2.40
C GLY A 194 12.92 -1.69 2.29
N VAL A 195 13.09 -2.61 3.25
CA VAL A 195 12.32 -3.87 3.29
C VAL A 195 11.30 -3.88 4.44
N GLY A 196 10.55 -2.76 4.57
CA GLY A 196 9.31 -2.68 5.31
C GLY A 196 8.18 -3.43 4.58
N GLY A 197 6.91 -3.15 4.94
CA GLY A 197 5.76 -3.87 4.37
C GLY A 197 5.70 -3.93 2.85
N VAL A 198 5.89 -2.79 2.16
CA VAL A 198 5.91 -2.72 0.68
C VAL A 198 7.17 -3.39 0.12
N GLY A 199 8.34 -3.13 0.73
CA GLY A 199 9.60 -3.70 0.26
C GLY A 199 9.64 -5.22 0.38
N LEU A 200 9.09 -5.82 1.44
CA LEU A 200 8.93 -7.27 1.56
C LEU A 200 8.02 -7.83 0.44
N CYS A 201 6.96 -7.10 0.07
CA CYS A 201 6.11 -7.46 -1.06
C CYS A 201 6.85 -7.35 -2.39
N ILE A 202 7.77 -6.37 -2.56
CA ILE A 202 8.66 -6.29 -3.74
C ILE A 202 9.60 -7.50 -3.77
N VAL A 203 10.20 -7.90 -2.65
CA VAL A 203 11.05 -9.10 -2.56
C VAL A 203 10.28 -10.36 -2.98
N MET A 204 9.06 -10.55 -2.46
CA MET A 204 8.19 -11.67 -2.88
C MET A 204 7.83 -11.60 -4.36
N GLY A 205 7.48 -10.41 -4.86
CA GLY A 205 7.20 -10.19 -6.28
C GLY A 205 8.39 -10.49 -7.18
N ALA A 206 9.61 -10.09 -6.79
CA ALA A 206 10.85 -10.39 -7.50
C ALA A 206 11.12 -11.90 -7.56
N ARG A 207 10.94 -12.60 -6.44
CA ARG A 207 11.02 -14.06 -6.40
C ARG A 207 9.99 -14.71 -7.33
N LEU A 208 8.74 -14.27 -7.27
CA LEU A 208 7.66 -14.75 -8.12
C LEU A 208 7.94 -14.52 -9.61
N ALA A 209 8.53 -13.37 -9.97
CA ALA A 209 8.96 -13.05 -11.33
C ALA A 209 10.18 -13.88 -11.81
N GLY A 210 10.79 -14.68 -10.94
CA GLY A 210 11.96 -15.50 -11.28
C GLY A 210 13.29 -14.73 -11.29
N ALA A 211 13.40 -13.63 -10.54
CA ALA A 211 14.69 -12.96 -10.34
C ALA A 211 15.67 -13.91 -9.65
N THR A 212 16.91 -13.94 -10.13
CA THR A 212 17.95 -14.85 -9.61
C THR A 212 18.83 -14.24 -8.54
N THR A 213 18.91 -12.90 -8.50
CA THR A 213 19.62 -12.14 -7.48
C THR A 213 18.64 -11.12 -6.91
N ILE A 214 18.35 -11.21 -5.61
CA ILE A 214 17.45 -10.30 -4.90
C ILE A 214 18.19 -9.77 -3.69
N ILE A 215 18.58 -8.49 -3.74
CA ILE A 215 19.39 -7.82 -2.71
C ILE A 215 18.45 -6.94 -1.88
N ALA A 216 18.29 -7.26 -0.61
CA ALA A 216 17.51 -6.49 0.35
C ALA A 216 18.40 -5.51 1.10
N ILE A 217 18.03 -4.22 1.16
CA ILE A 217 18.79 -3.16 1.82
C ILE A 217 17.92 -2.49 2.88
N ASP A 218 18.31 -2.53 4.16
CA ASP A 218 17.60 -1.88 5.27
C ASP A 218 18.57 -1.65 6.45
N PRO A 219 18.40 -0.60 7.26
CA PRO A 219 19.20 -0.43 8.47
C PRO A 219 18.89 -1.44 9.57
N GLU A 220 17.68 -2.04 9.59
CA GLU A 220 17.19 -2.93 10.64
C GLU A 220 17.45 -4.40 10.30
N GLU A 221 18.30 -5.07 11.11
CA GLU A 221 18.62 -6.50 10.89
C GLU A 221 17.39 -7.42 10.98
N SER A 222 16.41 -7.08 11.82
CA SER A 222 15.14 -7.82 11.92
C SER A 222 14.37 -7.84 10.60
N ARG A 223 14.36 -6.72 9.86
CA ARG A 223 13.74 -6.60 8.54
C ARG A 223 14.51 -7.37 7.48
N LEU A 224 15.84 -7.33 7.52
CA LEU A 224 16.71 -8.12 6.64
C LEU A 224 16.51 -9.62 6.86
N ALA A 225 16.39 -10.07 8.11
CA ALA A 225 16.08 -11.46 8.44
C ALA A 225 14.73 -11.89 7.85
N MET A 226 13.72 -11.01 7.89
CA MET A 226 12.43 -11.24 7.27
C MET A 226 12.54 -11.30 5.73
N ALA A 227 13.31 -10.38 5.11
CA ALA A 227 13.52 -10.38 3.67
C ALA A 227 14.16 -11.69 3.17
N ARG A 228 15.12 -12.26 3.93
CA ARG A 228 15.70 -13.60 3.62
C ARG A 228 14.60 -14.70 3.58
N ARG A 229 13.67 -14.67 4.54
CA ARG A 229 12.56 -15.65 4.58
C ARG A 229 11.63 -15.53 3.37
N PHE A 230 11.46 -14.32 2.83
CA PHE A 230 10.62 -14.05 1.66
C PHE A 230 11.34 -14.20 0.32
N GLY A 231 12.64 -14.47 0.32
CA GLY A 231 13.38 -14.82 -0.89
C GLY A 231 14.50 -13.87 -1.29
N ALA A 232 14.91 -12.94 -0.42
CA ALA A 232 16.14 -12.17 -0.65
C ALA A 232 17.35 -13.12 -0.63
N THR A 233 18.17 -13.07 -1.70
CA THR A 233 19.38 -13.89 -1.83
C THR A 233 20.57 -13.26 -1.12
N HIS A 234 20.57 -11.92 -1.02
CA HIS A 234 21.61 -11.13 -0.36
C HIS A 234 20.94 -10.06 0.51
N CYS A 235 21.60 -9.69 1.59
CA CYS A 235 21.12 -8.64 2.48
C CYS A 235 22.27 -7.70 2.82
N ILE A 236 22.04 -6.40 2.68
CA ILE A 236 23.00 -5.35 2.98
C ILE A 236 22.39 -4.49 4.09
N LYS A 237 23.10 -4.40 5.21
CA LYS A 237 22.72 -3.50 6.29
C LYS A 237 23.09 -2.07 5.90
N ALA A 238 22.08 -1.24 5.66
CA ALA A 238 22.26 0.16 5.37
C ALA A 238 22.73 0.89 6.64
N GLY A 239 23.73 1.77 6.49
CA GLY A 239 24.23 2.61 7.57
C GLY A 239 25.44 3.42 7.11
N GLY A 240 25.55 4.70 7.51
CA GLY A 240 26.65 5.58 7.15
C GLY A 240 26.64 6.06 5.70
N ASP A 241 27.76 5.91 5.01
CA ASP A 241 27.92 6.38 3.64
C ASP A 241 27.18 5.50 2.63
N GLY A 242 26.29 6.12 1.84
CA GLY A 242 25.55 5.45 0.77
C GLY A 242 26.41 4.81 -0.31
N GLY A 243 27.67 5.23 -0.45
CA GLY A 243 28.65 4.65 -1.38
C GLY A 243 28.95 3.18 -1.06
N ILE A 244 29.05 2.83 0.20
CA ILE A 244 29.35 1.46 0.66
C ILE A 244 28.27 0.48 0.18
N VAL A 245 26.97 0.86 0.26
CA VAL A 245 25.86 0.00 -0.21
C VAL A 245 25.97 -0.28 -1.70
N ASN A 246 26.23 0.75 -2.52
CA ASN A 246 26.36 0.59 -3.96
C ASN A 246 27.57 -0.24 -4.36
N ASP A 247 28.69 -0.15 -3.62
CA ASP A 247 29.87 -0.98 -3.85
C ASP A 247 29.62 -2.45 -3.51
N GLN A 248 28.88 -2.74 -2.43
CA GLN A 248 28.44 -4.11 -2.11
C GLN A 248 27.50 -4.66 -3.19
N ILE A 249 26.51 -3.88 -3.65
CA ILE A 249 25.61 -4.28 -4.75
C ILE A 249 26.42 -4.63 -6.00
N LYS A 250 27.45 -3.83 -6.36
CA LYS A 250 28.34 -4.12 -7.48
C LYS A 250 29.14 -5.39 -7.26
N ALA A 251 29.67 -5.61 -6.07
CA ALA A 251 30.40 -6.84 -5.73
C ALA A 251 29.51 -8.09 -5.93
N ASP A 252 28.25 -8.03 -5.48
CA ASP A 252 27.27 -9.11 -5.62
C ASP A 252 26.76 -9.30 -7.07
N THR A 253 27.04 -8.33 -7.97
CA THR A 253 26.60 -8.31 -9.38
C THR A 253 27.76 -8.24 -10.37
N ARG A 254 28.92 -8.82 -10.04
CA ARG A 254 30.13 -8.89 -10.90
C ARG A 254 30.64 -7.53 -11.37
N GLY A 255 30.49 -6.50 -10.55
CA GLY A 255 30.94 -5.13 -10.84
C GLY A 255 29.94 -4.27 -11.64
N LEU A 256 28.80 -4.83 -12.09
CA LEU A 256 27.90 -4.14 -13.02
C LEU A 256 26.84 -3.27 -12.29
N GLY A 257 26.29 -3.72 -11.18
CA GLY A 257 25.04 -3.25 -10.58
C GLY A 257 23.84 -4.11 -11.00
N VAL A 258 22.67 -3.85 -10.41
CA VAL A 258 21.46 -4.63 -10.68
C VAL A 258 20.72 -4.18 -11.95
N ASP A 259 19.89 -5.06 -12.50
CA ASP A 259 18.96 -4.74 -13.60
C ASP A 259 17.86 -3.76 -13.15
N TYR A 260 17.30 -3.99 -11.94
CA TYR A 260 16.22 -3.20 -11.37
C TYR A 260 16.52 -2.81 -9.93
N ALA A 261 16.35 -1.55 -9.60
CA ALA A 261 16.36 -1.07 -8.22
C ALA A 261 14.99 -0.53 -7.84
N PHE A 262 14.42 -1.03 -6.75
CA PHE A 262 13.16 -0.55 -6.19
C PHE A 262 13.43 0.26 -4.94
N GLU A 263 12.91 1.47 -4.91
CA GLU A 263 12.94 2.32 -3.72
C GLU A 263 11.57 2.30 -3.05
N ALA A 264 11.53 1.86 -1.78
CA ALA A 264 10.30 1.64 -1.01
C ALA A 264 10.32 2.37 0.35
N VAL A 265 11.18 3.37 0.52
CA VAL A 265 11.30 4.19 1.74
C VAL A 265 10.58 5.54 1.56
N GLY A 266 10.74 6.16 0.38
CA GLY A 266 10.21 7.48 0.08
C GLY A 266 11.11 8.63 0.53
N LEU A 267 12.42 8.41 0.70
CA LEU A 267 13.38 9.46 1.06
C LEU A 267 14.20 9.87 -0.17
N PRO A 268 14.31 11.19 -0.48
CA PRO A 268 15.11 11.67 -1.62
C PRO A 268 16.52 11.10 -1.67
N ALA A 269 17.21 11.06 -0.54
CA ALA A 269 18.57 10.52 -0.45
C ALA A 269 18.64 9.02 -0.84
N VAL A 270 17.63 8.22 -0.49
CA VAL A 270 17.55 6.80 -0.86
C VAL A 270 17.19 6.64 -2.34
N GLN A 271 16.35 7.52 -2.88
CA GLN A 271 16.03 7.57 -4.30
C GLN A 271 17.30 7.90 -5.12
N GLU A 272 18.08 8.87 -4.70
CA GLU A 272 19.38 9.21 -5.32
C GLU A 272 20.38 8.05 -5.22
N GLN A 273 20.47 7.40 -4.06
CA GLN A 273 21.32 6.23 -3.85
C GLN A 273 20.95 5.07 -4.80
N SER A 274 19.66 4.83 -5.01
CA SER A 274 19.17 3.76 -5.88
C SER A 274 19.61 3.92 -7.35
N LEU A 275 19.82 5.16 -7.82
CA LEU A 275 20.36 5.44 -9.16
C LEU A 275 21.78 4.90 -9.35
N GLY A 276 22.60 4.93 -8.29
CA GLY A 276 23.97 4.43 -8.32
C GLY A 276 24.09 2.91 -8.32
N SER A 277 23.02 2.21 -7.98
CA SER A 277 22.99 0.75 -7.81
C SER A 277 22.71 -0.03 -9.09
N VAL A 278 22.05 0.59 -10.09
CA VAL A 278 21.70 -0.10 -11.34
C VAL A 278 22.87 -0.10 -12.33
N ARG A 279 22.93 -1.12 -13.18
CA ARG A 279 23.87 -1.17 -14.31
C ARG A 279 23.51 -0.15 -15.42
N ALA A 280 24.36 0.04 -16.41
CA ALA A 280 23.96 0.74 -17.64
C ALA A 280 22.79 -0.01 -18.31
N GLY A 281 21.79 0.74 -18.80
CA GLY A 281 20.53 0.21 -19.30
C GLY A 281 19.60 -0.34 -18.21
N GLY A 282 19.91 -0.11 -16.92
CA GLY A 282 19.07 -0.57 -15.80
C GLY A 282 17.90 0.38 -15.50
N THR A 283 17.00 -0.08 -14.62
CA THR A 283 15.78 0.63 -14.28
C THR A 283 15.69 0.89 -12.79
N VAL A 284 15.35 2.11 -12.40
CA VAL A 284 14.97 2.49 -11.02
C VAL A 284 13.47 2.70 -10.93
N VAL A 285 12.84 2.08 -9.95
CA VAL A 285 11.40 2.15 -9.69
C VAL A 285 11.17 2.81 -8.33
N LEU A 286 10.55 3.99 -8.34
CA LEU A 286 10.20 4.74 -7.13
C LEU A 286 8.79 4.31 -6.69
N ALA A 287 8.71 3.51 -5.63
CA ALA A 287 7.46 3.01 -5.03
C ALA A 287 7.20 3.64 -3.64
N GLY A 288 8.24 4.12 -2.97
CA GLY A 288 8.15 4.88 -1.73
C GLY A 288 7.54 6.26 -1.96
N LEU A 289 6.63 6.68 -1.08
CA LEU A 289 5.98 7.99 -1.18
C LEU A 289 6.81 9.03 -0.42
N SER A 290 7.40 9.95 -1.16
CA SER A 290 8.17 11.06 -0.57
C SER A 290 7.26 12.14 0.02
N PRO A 291 7.71 12.86 1.06
CA PRO A 291 7.00 14.01 1.58
C PRO A 291 6.71 15.05 0.49
N MET A 292 5.48 15.58 0.50
CA MET A 292 5.09 16.62 -0.47
C MET A 292 6.01 17.84 -0.36
N GLY A 293 6.51 18.30 -1.50
CA GLY A 293 7.44 19.44 -1.58
C GLY A 293 8.92 19.07 -1.44
N SER A 294 9.27 17.80 -1.18
CA SER A 294 10.64 17.32 -1.30
C SER A 294 11.04 17.15 -2.77
N SER A 295 12.34 17.17 -3.04
CA SER A 295 12.89 16.97 -4.39
C SER A 295 14.03 15.96 -4.35
N THR A 296 14.17 15.20 -5.42
CA THR A 296 15.23 14.22 -5.64
C THR A 296 16.12 14.71 -6.77
N ASN A 297 17.43 14.72 -6.57
CA ASN A 297 18.38 15.10 -7.59
C ASN A 297 18.58 13.95 -8.60
N LEU A 298 18.27 14.21 -9.86
CA LEU A 298 18.45 13.29 -10.97
C LEU A 298 19.60 13.79 -11.87
N PRO A 299 20.81 13.21 -11.81
CA PRO A 299 21.97 13.68 -12.57
C PRO A 299 21.81 13.35 -14.06
N GLY A 300 21.29 14.30 -14.86
CA GLY A 300 20.91 14.09 -16.26
C GLY A 300 22.04 13.52 -17.14
N ALA A 301 23.28 13.98 -16.94
CA ALA A 301 24.43 13.45 -17.70
C ALA A 301 24.66 11.94 -17.44
N ILE A 302 24.44 11.46 -16.21
CA ILE A 302 24.56 10.04 -15.86
C ILE A 302 23.40 9.27 -16.46
N LEU A 303 22.17 9.78 -16.33
CA LEU A 303 20.99 9.12 -16.91
C LEU A 303 21.17 8.91 -18.41
N THR A 304 21.58 9.97 -19.14
CA THR A 304 21.77 9.89 -20.59
C THR A 304 22.90 8.95 -21.00
N ARG A 305 24.08 9.08 -20.37
CA ARG A 305 25.26 8.28 -20.77
C ARG A 305 25.16 6.82 -20.41
N ARG A 306 24.35 6.47 -19.42
CA ARG A 306 24.14 5.09 -18.97
C ARG A 306 22.79 4.53 -19.38
N GLU A 307 21.98 5.30 -20.13
CA GLU A 307 20.63 4.89 -20.57
C GLU A 307 19.75 4.38 -19.41
N ILE A 308 19.81 5.05 -18.24
CA ILE A 308 19.05 4.63 -17.06
C ILE A 308 17.59 5.06 -17.23
N THR A 309 16.67 4.12 -17.02
CA THR A 309 15.23 4.41 -16.89
C THR A 309 14.88 4.70 -15.45
N VAL A 310 14.14 5.80 -15.20
CA VAL A 310 13.52 6.09 -13.89
C VAL A 310 12.01 6.12 -14.07
N MET A 311 11.28 5.36 -13.27
CA MET A 311 9.82 5.30 -13.32
C MET A 311 9.18 5.35 -11.94
N GLY A 312 8.02 6.01 -11.83
CA GLY A 312 7.17 5.96 -10.65
C GLY A 312 6.27 4.72 -10.67
N SER A 313 6.01 4.18 -9.49
CA SER A 313 5.04 3.09 -9.30
C SER A 313 4.00 3.52 -8.27
N TYR A 314 2.81 3.90 -8.74
CA TYR A 314 1.70 4.26 -7.88
C TYR A 314 0.73 3.10 -7.77
N TYR A 315 0.56 2.58 -6.55
CA TYR A 315 -0.28 1.41 -6.27
C TYR A 315 0.10 0.18 -7.13
N GLY A 316 1.39 0.03 -7.47
CA GLY A 316 1.87 -1.05 -8.33
C GLY A 316 1.29 -1.04 -9.74
N SER A 317 0.80 0.10 -10.26
CA SER A 317 0.09 0.19 -11.55
C SER A 317 -1.10 -0.79 -11.65
N ALA A 318 -1.80 -1.03 -10.55
CA ALA A 318 -2.80 -2.09 -10.43
C ALA A 318 -4.08 -1.84 -11.24
N ASP A 319 -4.64 -2.94 -11.71
CA ASP A 319 -6.06 -3.11 -12.00
C ASP A 319 -6.66 -4.00 -10.90
N PRO A 320 -7.33 -3.45 -9.88
CA PRO A 320 -7.80 -4.21 -8.73
C PRO A 320 -8.74 -5.37 -9.10
N ASP A 321 -9.57 -5.21 -10.12
CA ASP A 321 -10.53 -6.23 -10.57
C ASP A 321 -9.82 -7.50 -11.07
N ARG A 322 -8.65 -7.33 -11.68
CA ARG A 322 -7.82 -8.43 -12.19
C ARG A 322 -6.81 -8.90 -11.15
N ASP A 323 -6.16 -7.95 -10.48
CA ASP A 323 -4.94 -8.24 -9.72
C ASP A 323 -5.24 -8.78 -8.32
N PHE A 324 -6.32 -8.33 -7.63
CA PHE A 324 -6.66 -8.85 -6.31
C PHE A 324 -6.99 -10.35 -6.33
N PRO A 325 -7.88 -10.84 -7.21
CA PRO A 325 -8.11 -12.27 -7.34
C PRO A 325 -6.84 -13.06 -7.69
N LEU A 326 -5.98 -12.50 -8.55
CA LEU A 326 -4.71 -13.14 -8.94
C LEU A 326 -3.76 -13.27 -7.75
N TYR A 327 -3.64 -12.22 -6.90
CA TYR A 327 -2.77 -12.28 -5.71
C TYR A 327 -3.29 -13.27 -4.67
N ILE A 328 -4.61 -13.38 -4.51
CA ILE A 328 -5.23 -14.41 -3.66
C ILE A 328 -4.96 -15.81 -4.22
N ASP A 329 -5.03 -16.01 -5.53
CA ASP A 329 -4.68 -17.30 -6.14
C ASP A 329 -3.20 -17.67 -5.93
N TRP A 330 -2.29 -16.71 -6.07
CA TRP A 330 -0.88 -16.93 -5.78
C TRP A 330 -0.64 -17.23 -4.29
N HIS A 331 -1.39 -16.57 -3.41
CA HIS A 331 -1.35 -16.87 -1.98
C HIS A 331 -1.80 -18.31 -1.69
N ARG A 332 -2.93 -18.75 -2.24
CA ARG A 332 -3.45 -20.11 -2.09
C ARG A 332 -2.50 -21.19 -2.57
N ARG A 333 -1.76 -20.92 -3.62
CA ARG A 333 -0.73 -21.84 -4.14
C ARG A 333 0.57 -21.84 -3.36
N GLY A 334 0.72 -20.92 -2.39
CA GLY A 334 1.94 -20.73 -1.62
C GLY A 334 3.03 -19.94 -2.37
N ASP A 335 2.74 -19.41 -3.57
CA ASP A 335 3.65 -18.57 -4.35
C ASP A 335 3.89 -17.20 -3.65
N LEU A 336 2.83 -16.65 -3.03
CA LEU A 336 2.85 -15.43 -2.22
C LEU A 336 2.41 -15.73 -0.77
N PRO A 337 3.32 -15.92 0.18
CA PRO A 337 3.00 -16.21 1.57
C PRO A 337 2.58 -14.93 2.33
N ILE A 338 1.44 -14.34 1.97
CA ILE A 338 0.93 -13.06 2.50
C ILE A 338 0.61 -13.17 3.99
N ASP A 339 0.10 -14.31 4.44
CA ASP A 339 -0.20 -14.61 5.83
C ASP A 339 1.03 -14.45 6.75
N GLN A 340 2.22 -14.80 6.26
CA GLN A 340 3.48 -14.69 6.99
C GLN A 340 3.94 -13.23 7.18
N LEU A 341 3.40 -12.27 6.43
CA LEU A 341 3.62 -10.85 6.67
C LEU A 341 2.89 -10.38 7.92
N ILE A 342 1.75 -11.00 8.27
CA ILE A 342 0.92 -10.60 9.40
C ILE A 342 1.54 -11.15 10.69
N THR A 343 2.41 -10.35 11.31
CA THR A 343 3.13 -10.77 12.52
C THR A 343 2.40 -10.42 13.81
N ALA A 344 1.37 -9.55 13.74
CA ALA A 344 0.54 -9.22 14.89
C ALA A 344 -0.89 -8.85 14.48
N ARG A 345 -1.85 -9.15 15.35
CA ARG A 345 -3.27 -8.78 15.20
C ARG A 345 -3.70 -8.02 16.45
N TYR A 346 -4.47 -6.97 16.28
CA TYR A 346 -4.92 -6.07 17.34
C TYR A 346 -6.42 -5.83 17.24
N PRO A 347 -7.17 -5.70 18.34
CA PRO A 347 -8.48 -5.10 18.29
C PRO A 347 -8.37 -3.60 17.99
N LEU A 348 -9.42 -2.98 17.45
CA LEU A 348 -9.43 -1.54 17.13
C LEU A 348 -9.05 -0.67 18.33
N SER A 349 -9.42 -1.05 19.56
CA SER A 349 -9.07 -0.35 20.80
C SER A 349 -7.56 -0.24 21.06
N ARG A 350 -6.74 -1.07 20.42
CA ARG A 350 -5.28 -1.06 20.52
C ARG A 350 -4.58 -0.49 19.28
N ILE A 351 -5.27 0.32 18.49
CA ILE A 351 -4.72 0.88 17.24
C ILE A 351 -3.43 1.68 17.45
N ASN A 352 -3.36 2.47 18.53
CA ASN A 352 -2.15 3.26 18.83
C ASN A 352 -0.94 2.38 19.18
N GLU A 353 -1.17 1.24 19.83
CA GLU A 353 -0.12 0.25 20.09
C GLU A 353 0.35 -0.40 18.79
N ALA A 354 -0.57 -0.73 17.88
CA ALA A 354 -0.22 -1.28 16.57
C ALA A 354 0.70 -0.34 15.78
N TYR A 355 0.46 0.99 15.86
CA TYR A 355 1.35 1.99 15.26
C TYR A 355 2.69 2.09 16.00
N ASP A 356 2.71 2.03 17.34
CA ASP A 356 3.96 2.03 18.12
C ASP A 356 4.86 0.83 17.74
N ASP A 357 4.25 -0.36 17.61
CA ASP A 357 4.96 -1.57 17.22
C ASP A 357 5.47 -1.50 15.76
N MET A 358 4.67 -0.94 14.84
CA MET A 358 5.09 -0.73 13.46
C MET A 358 6.29 0.24 13.38
N LEU A 359 6.22 1.37 14.07
CA LEU A 359 7.27 2.40 14.05
C LEU A 359 8.57 1.92 14.68
N LYS A 360 8.49 1.11 15.73
CA LYS A 360 9.64 0.49 16.38
C LYS A 360 10.18 -0.75 15.66
N GLY A 361 9.59 -1.11 14.51
CA GLY A 361 10.04 -2.27 13.74
C GLY A 361 9.81 -3.62 14.42
N ARG A 362 8.90 -3.70 15.41
CA ARG A 362 8.58 -4.95 16.13
C ARG A 362 7.73 -5.90 15.31
N ILE A 363 7.03 -5.39 14.31
CA ILE A 363 6.14 -6.14 13.41
C ILE A 363 6.53 -5.90 11.96
N ALA A 364 6.36 -6.91 11.10
CA ALA A 364 6.45 -6.74 9.66
C ALA A 364 5.18 -6.05 9.15
N ARG A 365 4.01 -6.61 9.44
CA ARG A 365 2.70 -6.00 9.23
C ARG A 365 1.79 -6.29 10.41
N GLY A 366 1.02 -5.29 10.81
CA GLY A 366 -0.08 -5.41 11.76
C GLY A 366 -1.43 -5.43 11.06
N ALA A 367 -2.39 -6.11 11.64
CA ALA A 367 -3.79 -6.07 11.22
C ALA A 367 -4.70 -5.76 12.41
N ILE A 368 -5.62 -4.82 12.23
CA ILE A 368 -6.77 -4.64 13.12
C ILE A 368 -7.79 -5.70 12.74
N VAL A 369 -8.39 -6.37 13.72
CA VAL A 369 -9.39 -7.42 13.51
C VAL A 369 -10.60 -7.22 14.43
N TRP A 370 -11.78 -7.57 13.95
CA TRP A 370 -13.06 -7.48 14.65
C TRP A 370 -13.62 -8.86 14.98
#